data_7e442929d90e2331e4bcfc996ad2e104
#
_entry.id   7e442929d90e2331e4bcfc996ad2e104
#
_cell.length_a   1.000
_cell.length_b   1.000
_cell.length_c   1.000
_cell.angle_alpha   90.00
_cell.angle_beta   90.00
_cell.angle_gamma   90.00
#
_symmetry.space_group_name_H-M   'P 1'
#
loop_
_entity.id
_entity.type
_entity.pdbx_description
1 polymer ?
#
loop_
_entity_poly.entity_id
_entity_poly.type
_entity_poly.pdbx_seq_one_letter_code
_entity_poly.pdbx_strand_id
1 'polypeptide(L)'
;MSKIEVDQIDPQSGTTLTLGTSGDTVVVPSGVSLAPGGGLTLTGNFVVDGGTIKLDGNYPTGTNNVALGDTALDSVEAGGIKNTAIGSESGTGITTGDCNTAVGYRSLRDTTTGCSNIAV
;
A
#
# COMPACT_ATOMS: atom_id res chain seq x y z
N MET A 1 29.96 -14.61 -19.44
CA MET A 1 28.70 -14.36 -18.73
C MET A 1 27.58 -14.47 -19.75
N SER A 2 26.56 -15.31 -19.52
CA SER A 2 25.44 -15.44 -20.44
C SER A 2 24.41 -14.34 -20.13
N LYS A 3 23.92 -13.69 -21.19
CA LYS A 3 22.92 -12.63 -21.10
C LYS A 3 21.76 -12.97 -22.03
N ILE A 4 20.54 -12.77 -21.56
CA ILE A 4 19.33 -12.86 -22.40
C ILE A 4 18.83 -11.42 -22.56
N GLU A 5 18.78 -10.95 -23.79
CA GLU A 5 18.23 -9.64 -24.15
C GLU A 5 16.95 -9.86 -24.95
N VAL A 6 15.82 -9.47 -24.37
CA VAL A 6 14.49 -9.60 -24.98
C VAL A 6 13.64 -8.39 -24.59
N ASP A 7 12.74 -7.98 -25.49
CA ASP A 7 11.80 -6.89 -25.21
C ASP A 7 10.67 -7.34 -24.28
N GLN A 8 10.33 -8.62 -24.31
CA GLN A 8 9.28 -9.20 -23.49
C GLN A 8 9.59 -10.66 -23.15
N ILE A 9 9.27 -11.07 -21.94
CA ILE A 9 9.26 -12.48 -21.52
C ILE A 9 7.82 -12.83 -21.14
N ASP A 10 7.23 -13.76 -21.85
CA ASP A 10 5.85 -14.21 -21.63
C ASP A 10 5.84 -15.73 -21.48
N PRO A 11 5.01 -16.32 -20.60
CA PRO A 11 4.90 -17.77 -20.51
C PRO A 11 4.36 -18.36 -21.82
N GLN A 12 4.98 -19.43 -22.30
CA GLN A 12 4.57 -20.11 -23.55
C GLN A 12 3.14 -20.66 -23.45
N SER A 13 2.72 -21.03 -22.26
CA SER A 13 1.38 -21.51 -21.97
C SER A 13 1.01 -21.22 -20.52
N GLY A 14 -0.27 -20.98 -20.27
CA GLY A 14 -0.75 -20.62 -18.92
C GLY A 14 -0.52 -19.15 -18.57
N THR A 15 -0.65 -18.81 -17.30
CA THR A 15 -0.64 -17.44 -16.78
C THR A 15 0.51 -17.17 -15.80
N THR A 16 1.41 -18.13 -15.62
CA THR A 16 2.49 -18.03 -14.62
C THR A 16 3.86 -18.03 -15.28
N LEU A 17 4.64 -16.99 -15.02
CA LEU A 17 6.08 -16.96 -15.28
C LEU A 17 6.82 -17.19 -13.95
N THR A 18 7.59 -18.27 -13.87
CA THR A 18 8.42 -18.56 -12.70
C THR A 18 9.85 -18.08 -12.96
N LEU A 19 10.35 -17.20 -12.12
CA LEU A 19 11.72 -16.73 -12.14
C LEU A 19 12.47 -17.27 -10.92
N GLY A 20 13.42 -18.17 -11.15
CA GLY A 20 14.20 -18.81 -10.12
C GLY A 20 13.52 -19.99 -9.42
N THR A 21 14.29 -20.64 -8.55
CA THR A 21 13.87 -21.74 -7.68
C THR A 21 14.20 -21.40 -6.21
N SER A 22 13.98 -22.33 -5.30
CA SER A 22 14.32 -22.12 -3.89
C SER A 22 15.81 -21.77 -3.71
N GLY A 23 16.10 -20.65 -3.06
CA GLY A 23 17.45 -20.13 -2.84
C GLY A 23 17.93 -19.13 -3.89
N ASP A 24 17.23 -18.95 -4.99
CA ASP A 24 17.59 -17.97 -6.00
C ASP A 24 17.16 -16.54 -5.60
N THR A 25 17.88 -15.56 -6.14
CA THR A 25 17.59 -14.14 -5.92
C THR A 25 17.25 -13.47 -7.26
N VAL A 26 16.11 -12.79 -7.33
CA VAL A 26 15.78 -11.90 -8.45
C VAL A 26 16.20 -10.49 -8.07
N VAL A 27 17.21 -9.96 -8.77
CA VAL A 27 17.73 -8.60 -8.54
C VAL A 27 17.13 -7.64 -9.54
N VAL A 28 16.48 -6.58 -9.06
CA VAL A 28 16.10 -5.42 -9.87
C VAL A 28 17.16 -4.35 -9.64
N PRO A 29 18.00 -4.04 -10.64
CA PRO A 29 19.10 -3.08 -10.47
C PRO A 29 18.63 -1.65 -10.16
N SER A 30 19.52 -0.82 -9.63
CA SER A 30 19.27 0.60 -9.45
C SER A 30 18.84 1.28 -10.76
N GLY A 31 17.82 2.12 -10.69
CA GLY A 31 17.25 2.80 -11.85
C GLY A 31 16.20 1.98 -12.63
N VAL A 32 15.96 0.73 -12.23
CA VAL A 32 14.92 -0.13 -12.81
C VAL A 32 13.74 -0.22 -11.85
N SER A 33 12.54 -0.18 -12.37
CA SER A 33 11.30 -0.30 -11.59
C SER A 33 10.68 -1.68 -11.75
N LEU A 34 10.20 -2.27 -10.66
CA LEU A 34 9.23 -3.36 -10.71
C LEU A 34 7.83 -2.73 -10.66
N ALA A 35 7.12 -2.73 -11.79
CA ALA A 35 5.82 -2.08 -11.93
C ALA A 35 4.73 -3.12 -12.27
N PRO A 36 4.22 -3.89 -11.29
CA PRO A 36 3.14 -4.83 -11.54
C PRO A 36 1.85 -4.07 -11.89
N GLY A 37 1.21 -4.42 -13.01
CA GLY A 37 -0.05 -3.81 -13.45
C GLY A 37 -1.26 -4.17 -12.58
N GLY A 38 -1.13 -5.21 -11.76
CA GLY A 38 -2.05 -5.59 -10.69
C GLY A 38 -1.41 -5.34 -9.33
N GLY A 39 -1.84 -6.06 -8.32
CA GLY A 39 -1.21 -6.00 -7.00
C GLY A 39 0.10 -6.78 -6.92
N LEU A 40 0.97 -6.42 -5.99
CA LEU A 40 2.11 -7.24 -5.58
C LEU A 40 1.70 -8.10 -4.38
N THR A 41 1.62 -9.42 -4.55
CA THR A 41 1.35 -10.35 -3.46
C THR A 41 2.64 -10.98 -2.98
N LEU A 42 2.94 -10.84 -1.71
CA LEU A 42 4.08 -11.47 -1.05
C LEU A 42 3.56 -12.52 -0.07
N THR A 43 4.04 -13.75 -0.18
CA THR A 43 3.71 -14.84 0.77
C THR A 43 4.67 -14.89 1.96
N GLY A 44 5.73 -14.10 1.93
CA GLY A 44 6.70 -13.92 3.00
C GLY A 44 6.72 -12.49 3.54
N ASN A 45 7.77 -12.14 4.22
CA ASN A 45 7.96 -10.79 4.77
C ASN A 45 8.28 -9.77 3.67
N PHE A 46 7.75 -8.56 3.83
CA PHE A 46 8.23 -7.39 3.10
C PHE A 46 9.29 -6.69 3.95
N VAL A 47 10.54 -6.76 3.51
CA VAL A 47 11.67 -6.13 4.21
C VAL A 47 12.21 -5.00 3.36
N VAL A 48 12.27 -3.79 3.92
CA VAL A 48 12.93 -2.63 3.33
C VAL A 48 14.18 -2.34 4.14
N ASP A 49 15.34 -2.74 3.60
CA ASP A 49 16.64 -2.55 4.23
C ASP A 49 17.33 -1.31 3.66
N GLY A 50 17.46 -0.28 4.47
CA GLY A 50 18.07 0.99 4.11
C GLY A 50 17.25 1.91 3.21
N GLY A 51 16.00 1.55 2.90
CA GLY A 51 15.11 2.36 2.07
C GLY A 51 13.94 2.97 2.86
N THR A 52 13.04 3.62 2.13
CA THR A 52 11.80 4.20 2.67
C THR A 52 10.59 3.49 2.06
N ILE A 53 9.59 3.15 2.88
CA ILE A 53 8.27 2.75 2.40
C ILE A 53 7.48 4.03 2.14
N LYS A 54 7.23 4.33 0.87
CA LYS A 54 6.37 5.43 0.46
C LYS A 54 5.00 4.87 0.09
N LEU A 55 3.98 5.22 0.88
CA LEU A 55 2.59 4.91 0.61
C LEU A 55 1.97 6.16 -0.02
N ASP A 56 1.93 6.19 -1.35
CA ASP A 56 1.51 7.35 -2.14
C ASP A 56 0.60 6.84 -3.26
N GLY A 57 -0.68 6.84 -3.00
CA GLY A 57 -1.70 6.33 -3.92
C GLY A 57 -3.05 7.02 -3.73
N ASN A 58 -4.03 6.64 -4.55
CA ASN A 58 -5.39 7.17 -4.48
C ASN A 58 -6.29 6.42 -3.48
N TYR A 59 -5.73 5.58 -2.63
CA TYR A 59 -6.43 4.94 -1.53
C TYR A 59 -5.66 5.19 -0.21
N PRO A 60 -6.36 5.65 0.81
CA PRO A 60 -7.76 6.10 0.76
C PRO A 60 -7.94 7.34 -0.14
N THR A 61 -9.15 7.59 -0.60
CA THR A 61 -9.49 8.80 -1.37
C THR A 61 -9.00 10.05 -0.62
N GLY A 62 -8.67 11.11 -1.34
CA GLY A 62 -8.04 12.30 -0.76
C GLY A 62 -6.51 12.23 -0.77
N THR A 63 -5.85 13.32 -0.43
CA THR A 63 -4.39 13.43 -0.52
C THR A 63 -3.72 13.35 0.85
N ASN A 64 -2.52 12.77 0.87
CA ASN A 64 -1.69 12.66 2.07
C ASN A 64 -2.32 11.84 3.21
N ASN A 65 -3.17 10.88 2.89
CA ASN A 65 -3.73 9.95 3.86
C ASN A 65 -2.85 8.69 3.98
N VAL A 66 -2.83 8.10 5.17
CA VAL A 66 -2.20 6.80 5.45
C VAL A 66 -3.26 5.86 6.00
N ALA A 67 -3.49 4.73 5.36
CA ALA A 67 -4.41 3.70 5.80
C ALA A 67 -3.72 2.34 5.84
N LEU A 68 -3.63 1.73 7.03
CA LEU A 68 -3.07 0.40 7.23
C LEU A 68 -4.04 -0.43 8.09
N GLY A 69 -4.73 -1.35 7.47
CA GLY A 69 -5.71 -2.22 8.11
C GLY A 69 -6.94 -2.44 7.25
N ASP A 70 -7.69 -3.48 7.56
CA ASP A 70 -8.93 -3.80 6.86
C ASP A 70 -9.95 -2.66 7.08
N THR A 71 -10.49 -2.11 6.00
CA THR A 71 -11.43 -0.97 5.99
C THR A 71 -10.93 0.31 6.71
N ALA A 72 -9.62 0.47 6.92
CA ALA A 72 -9.09 1.73 7.45
C ALA A 72 -9.33 2.87 6.45
N LEU A 73 -9.96 3.98 6.87
CA LEU A 73 -10.30 5.15 6.05
C LEU A 73 -11.08 4.82 4.76
N ASP A 74 -11.91 3.80 4.76
CA ASP A 74 -12.61 3.37 3.53
C ASP A 74 -13.75 4.29 3.09
N SER A 75 -14.27 5.13 3.99
CA SER A 75 -15.33 6.11 3.69
C SER A 75 -14.79 7.51 3.33
N VAL A 76 -13.45 7.69 3.28
CA VAL A 76 -12.89 9.02 3.00
C VAL A 76 -13.22 9.50 1.59
N GLU A 77 -13.77 10.70 1.50
CA GLU A 77 -14.06 11.42 0.28
C GLU A 77 -12.89 12.32 -0.15
N ALA A 78 -12.99 12.91 -1.34
CA ALA A 78 -11.92 13.75 -1.90
C ALA A 78 -11.50 14.95 -1.02
N GLY A 79 -12.38 15.40 -0.12
CA GLY A 79 -12.10 16.48 0.83
C GLY A 79 -11.33 16.03 2.09
N GLY A 80 -11.38 14.74 2.44
CA GLY A 80 -10.71 14.21 3.63
C GLY A 80 -9.21 14.03 3.38
N ILE A 81 -8.37 14.85 3.98
CA ILE A 81 -6.93 14.89 3.72
C ILE A 81 -6.08 14.81 4.99
N LYS A 82 -4.83 14.35 4.84
CA LYS A 82 -3.83 14.29 5.94
C LYS A 82 -4.26 13.45 7.14
N ASN A 83 -5.08 12.43 6.93
CA ASN A 83 -5.48 11.51 7.98
C ASN A 83 -4.50 10.33 8.05
N THR A 84 -4.26 9.84 9.24
CA THR A 84 -3.48 8.62 9.49
C THR A 84 -4.36 7.64 10.26
N ALA A 85 -4.62 6.47 9.68
CA ALA A 85 -5.36 5.40 10.33
C ALA A 85 -4.59 4.07 10.26
N ILE A 86 -4.35 3.48 11.41
CA ILE A 86 -3.62 2.21 11.55
C ILE A 86 -4.44 1.27 12.44
N GLY A 87 -4.93 0.20 11.87
CA GLY A 87 -5.78 -0.78 12.54
C GLY A 87 -7.05 -1.08 11.74
N SER A 88 -7.62 -2.26 11.95
CA SER A 88 -8.90 -2.63 11.31
C SER A 88 -10.01 -1.67 11.75
N GLU A 89 -10.85 -1.22 10.82
CA GLU A 89 -11.93 -0.24 11.01
C GLU A 89 -11.46 1.10 11.63
N SER A 90 -10.16 1.42 11.58
CA SER A 90 -9.63 2.69 12.09
C SER A 90 -10.03 3.84 11.17
N GLY A 91 -10.65 4.88 11.70
CA GLY A 91 -11.12 6.03 10.95
C GLY A 91 -12.15 5.72 9.87
N THR A 92 -12.81 4.56 9.90
CA THR A 92 -13.68 4.08 8.82
C THR A 92 -14.87 5.01 8.55
N GLY A 93 -15.35 5.78 9.54
CA GLY A 93 -16.43 6.75 9.37
C GLY A 93 -15.98 8.12 8.86
N ILE A 94 -14.67 8.38 8.77
CA ILE A 94 -14.18 9.70 8.32
C ILE A 94 -14.54 9.89 6.84
N THR A 95 -15.24 10.97 6.54
CA THR A 95 -15.61 11.35 5.16
C THR A 95 -14.79 12.55 4.69
N THR A 96 -15.05 13.73 5.23
CA THR A 96 -14.35 14.98 4.87
C THR A 96 -13.52 15.57 6.01
N GLY A 97 -13.40 14.86 7.13
CA GLY A 97 -12.54 15.28 8.24
C GLY A 97 -11.06 15.25 7.90
N ASP A 98 -10.30 16.22 8.40
CA ASP A 98 -8.89 16.40 8.09
C ASP A 98 -7.99 16.26 9.32
N CYS A 99 -6.72 15.90 9.04
CA CYS A 99 -5.66 15.93 10.05
C CYS A 99 -5.94 15.04 11.28
N ASN A 100 -6.68 13.95 11.11
CA ASN A 100 -6.97 13.03 12.20
C ASN A 100 -5.89 11.92 12.29
N THR A 101 -5.61 11.49 13.50
CA THR A 101 -4.73 10.34 13.76
C THR A 101 -5.51 9.29 14.55
N ALA A 102 -5.70 8.13 13.96
CA ALA A 102 -6.42 7.01 14.53
C ALA A 102 -5.51 5.78 14.54
N VAL A 103 -5.15 5.27 15.70
CA VAL A 103 -4.32 4.07 15.85
C VAL A 103 -5.03 3.08 16.74
N GLY A 104 -5.23 1.86 16.27
CA GLY A 104 -5.93 0.81 17.00
C GLY A 104 -7.24 0.41 16.35
N TYR A 105 -7.76 -0.74 16.77
CA TYR A 105 -9.03 -1.26 16.28
C TYR A 105 -10.20 -0.31 16.61
N ARG A 106 -10.93 0.13 15.57
CA ARG A 106 -12.08 1.04 15.68
C ARG A 106 -11.79 2.43 16.25
N SER A 107 -10.53 2.86 16.32
CA SER A 107 -10.24 4.25 16.75
C SER A 107 -10.82 5.25 15.75
N LEU A 108 -11.44 6.33 16.21
CA LEU A 108 -12.18 7.33 15.41
C LEU A 108 -13.19 6.73 14.41
N ARG A 109 -13.77 5.57 14.71
CA ARG A 109 -14.67 4.85 13.78
C ARG A 109 -15.90 5.67 13.39
N ASP A 110 -16.48 6.39 14.33
CA ASP A 110 -17.73 7.13 14.15
C ASP A 110 -17.53 8.64 13.91
N THR A 111 -16.26 9.07 13.77
CA THR A 111 -15.92 10.46 13.38
C THR A 111 -16.14 10.64 11.89
N THR A 112 -16.93 11.62 11.46
CA THR A 112 -17.24 11.86 10.05
C THR A 112 -16.52 13.09 9.47
N THR A 113 -16.73 14.26 10.05
CA THR A 113 -16.22 15.55 9.56
C THR A 113 -15.30 16.24 10.57
N GLY A 114 -15.08 15.61 11.73
CA GLY A 114 -14.19 16.16 12.76
C GLY A 114 -12.74 16.26 12.27
N CYS A 115 -12.04 17.32 12.65
CA CYS A 115 -10.67 17.58 12.25
C CYS A 115 -9.73 17.61 13.47
N SER A 116 -8.47 17.24 13.23
CA SER A 116 -7.39 17.32 14.23
C SER A 116 -7.63 16.49 15.51
N ASN A 117 -8.33 15.36 15.37
CA ASN A 117 -8.54 14.44 16.48
C ASN A 117 -7.40 13.39 16.52
N ILE A 118 -7.05 12.99 17.73
CA ILE A 118 -6.10 11.90 17.98
C ILE A 118 -6.80 10.85 18.85
N ALA A 119 -6.81 9.61 18.41
CA ALA A 119 -7.28 8.47 19.19
C ALA A 119 -6.34 7.28 19.03
N VAL A 120 -6.09 6.62 20.12
CA VAL A 120 -5.27 5.39 20.18
C VAL A 120 -6.05 4.31 20.93
#